data_3ad0f269bff06579bff73b9a35b60371
#
_entry.id   3ad0f269bff06579bff73b9a35b60371
#
_cell.length_a   1.000
_cell.length_b   1.000
_cell.length_c   1.000
_cell.angle_alpha   90.00
_cell.angle_beta   90.00
_cell.angle_gamma   90.00
#
_symmetry.space_group_name_H-M   'P 1'
#
loop_
_entity.id
_entity.type
_entity.pdbx_description
1 polymer ?
#
loop_
_entity_poly.entity_id
_entity_poly.type
_entity_poly.pdbx_seq_one_letter_code
_entity_poly.pdbx_strand_id
1 'polypeptide(L)'
;MQNSSNLEVYFRDREDAAEKLIGTLPLELLLGNETVVIGVSEGGVYFADKIARTIGATMELLLTEPIMAPNNNELAIAMVSETEKLVMHKALIDSFGISDDYIYAEAERKYEEEILSYVYKYRKGKELISLKGKYVVLADECIETGLTMMVALKSVIEEGAKNIYIATPILDTTVYHNFLSVCDGVFCPYKIQDYISIEYYYEVFDPMGYEDVMRIVERQK
;
A
#
# COMPACT_ATOMS: atom_id res chain seq x y z
N MET A 1 33.39 9.58 21.07
CA MET A 1 33.37 8.56 20.01
C MET A 1 32.02 8.68 19.33
N GLN A 2 32.04 9.32 18.16
CA GLN A 2 30.83 9.51 17.35
C GLN A 2 30.50 8.16 16.69
N ASN A 3 29.43 7.50 17.14
CA ASN A 3 28.78 6.50 16.32
C ASN A 3 28.03 7.28 15.22
N SER A 4 28.71 7.54 14.10
CA SER A 4 28.02 7.78 12.86
C SER A 4 27.36 6.45 12.48
N SER A 5 26.07 6.29 12.77
CA SER A 5 25.25 5.31 12.11
C SER A 5 25.35 5.64 10.62
N ASN A 6 26.17 4.89 9.89
CA ASN A 6 26.10 4.88 8.44
C ASN A 6 24.69 4.38 8.10
N LEU A 7 23.80 5.32 7.77
CA LEU A 7 22.52 5.00 7.16
C LEU A 7 22.85 4.28 5.87
N GLU A 8 22.47 3.03 5.77
CA GLU A 8 22.75 2.21 4.61
C GLU A 8 21.73 2.58 3.52
N VAL A 9 22.22 3.18 2.44
CA VAL A 9 21.41 3.43 1.24
C VAL A 9 21.23 2.10 0.51
N TYR A 10 19.97 1.71 0.29
CA TYR A 10 19.63 0.42 -0.34
C TYR A 10 19.34 0.55 -1.83
N PHE A 11 18.87 1.72 -2.28
CA PHE A 11 18.47 1.96 -3.65
C PHE A 11 19.07 3.25 -4.21
N ARG A 12 19.47 3.21 -5.47
CA ARG A 12 19.88 4.43 -6.19
C ARG A 12 18.66 5.35 -6.42
N ASP A 13 17.58 4.76 -6.89
CA ASP A 13 16.34 5.43 -7.26
C ASP A 13 15.17 4.44 -7.22
N ARG A 14 13.98 4.90 -7.58
CA ARG A 14 12.76 4.08 -7.61
C ARG A 14 12.82 2.96 -8.65
N GLU A 15 13.55 3.14 -9.75
CA GLU A 15 13.73 2.10 -10.77
C GLU A 15 14.57 0.93 -10.23
N ASP A 16 15.71 1.23 -9.59
CA ASP A 16 16.54 0.22 -8.93
C ASP A 16 15.77 -0.54 -7.84
N ALA A 17 14.92 0.17 -7.08
CA ALA A 17 14.06 -0.45 -6.09
C ALA A 17 13.02 -1.41 -6.73
N ALA A 18 12.42 -1.02 -7.86
CA ALA A 18 11.47 -1.85 -8.57
C ALA A 18 12.15 -3.09 -9.17
N GLU A 19 13.34 -2.97 -9.75
CA GLU A 19 14.10 -4.10 -10.27
C GLU A 19 14.41 -5.12 -9.15
N LYS A 20 14.91 -4.65 -8.01
CA LYS A 20 15.19 -5.51 -6.85
C LYS A 20 13.94 -6.18 -6.29
N LEU A 21 12.83 -5.44 -6.21
CA LEU A 21 11.55 -6.00 -5.77
C LEU A 21 11.05 -7.10 -6.71
N ILE A 22 11.04 -6.84 -8.02
CA ILE A 22 10.61 -7.81 -9.04
C ILE A 22 11.45 -9.10 -8.95
N GLY A 23 12.75 -8.97 -8.65
CA GLY A 23 13.65 -10.12 -8.45
C GLY A 23 13.27 -11.03 -7.27
N THR A 24 12.41 -10.57 -6.35
CA THR A 24 11.93 -11.39 -5.22
C THR A 24 10.60 -12.10 -5.49
N LEU A 25 9.89 -11.71 -6.55
CA LEU A 25 8.53 -12.20 -6.83
C LEU A 25 8.54 -13.62 -7.42
N PRO A 26 7.53 -14.44 -7.14
CA PRO A 26 7.33 -15.76 -7.74
C PRO A 26 6.72 -15.63 -9.14
N LEU A 27 7.51 -15.09 -10.10
CA LEU A 27 7.02 -14.69 -11.42
C LEU A 27 6.32 -15.82 -12.18
N GLU A 28 6.83 -17.04 -12.13
CA GLU A 28 6.20 -18.20 -12.79
C GLU A 28 4.79 -18.48 -12.28
N LEU A 29 4.60 -18.34 -10.95
CA LEU A 29 3.30 -18.51 -10.31
C LEU A 29 2.32 -17.41 -10.75
N LEU A 30 2.78 -16.16 -10.77
CA LEU A 30 1.95 -15.00 -11.12
C LEU A 30 1.59 -14.99 -12.60
N LEU A 31 2.53 -15.37 -13.49
CA LEU A 31 2.29 -15.52 -14.93
C LEU A 31 1.33 -16.67 -15.27
N GLY A 32 1.34 -17.73 -14.47
CA GLY A 32 0.49 -18.91 -14.66
C GLY A 32 -0.95 -18.75 -14.21
N ASN A 33 -1.34 -17.59 -13.64
CA ASN A 33 -2.67 -17.36 -13.06
C ASN A 33 -3.24 -16.00 -13.49
N GLU A 34 -4.56 -15.85 -13.40
CA GLU A 34 -5.20 -14.56 -13.60
C GLU A 34 -4.86 -13.63 -12.43
N THR A 35 -3.88 -12.76 -12.65
CA THR A 35 -3.32 -11.89 -11.62
C THR A 35 -3.74 -10.43 -11.82
N VAL A 36 -4.07 -9.75 -10.74
CA VAL A 36 -4.28 -8.30 -10.66
C VAL A 36 -3.26 -7.71 -9.71
N VAL A 37 -2.59 -6.65 -10.14
CA VAL A 37 -1.64 -5.92 -9.29
C VAL A 37 -2.27 -4.62 -8.86
N ILE A 38 -2.31 -4.35 -7.57
CA ILE A 38 -3.02 -3.20 -7.00
C ILE A 38 -2.01 -2.31 -6.27
N GLY A 39 -1.87 -1.06 -6.72
CA GLY A 39 -1.19 -0.02 -5.96
C GLY A 39 -2.08 0.46 -4.80
N VAL A 40 -1.53 0.53 -3.59
CA VAL A 40 -2.30 0.92 -2.39
C VAL A 40 -1.97 2.34 -1.90
N SER A 41 -1.04 3.00 -2.56
CA SER A 41 -0.63 4.40 -2.35
C SER A 41 -0.19 5.03 -3.66
N GLU A 42 0.00 6.35 -3.71
CA GLU A 42 0.54 7.01 -4.90
C GLU A 42 1.90 6.44 -5.32
N GLY A 43 2.82 6.27 -4.36
CA GLY A 43 4.12 5.62 -4.59
C GLY A 43 3.96 4.14 -4.99
N GLY A 44 3.01 3.44 -4.38
CA GLY A 44 2.69 2.05 -4.67
C GLY A 44 2.21 1.82 -6.11
N VAL A 45 1.56 2.80 -6.74
CA VAL A 45 1.14 2.73 -8.16
C VAL A 45 2.32 2.53 -9.10
N TYR A 46 3.47 3.16 -8.81
CA TYR A 46 4.68 2.97 -9.62
C TYR A 46 5.14 1.50 -9.61
N PHE A 47 5.23 0.91 -8.43
CA PHE A 47 5.62 -0.49 -8.27
C PHE A 47 4.58 -1.45 -8.86
N ALA A 48 3.29 -1.14 -8.68
CA ALA A 48 2.20 -1.90 -9.28
C ALA A 48 2.30 -1.90 -10.83
N ASP A 49 2.55 -0.76 -11.46
CA ASP A 49 2.74 -0.65 -12.91
C ASP A 49 3.94 -1.49 -13.39
N LYS A 50 5.08 -1.40 -12.70
CA LYS A 50 6.28 -2.17 -13.05
C LYS A 50 6.06 -3.68 -12.94
N ILE A 51 5.45 -4.14 -11.85
CA ILE A 51 5.11 -5.55 -11.65
C ILE A 51 4.11 -6.01 -12.71
N ALA A 52 3.01 -5.27 -12.89
CA ALA A 52 1.96 -5.62 -13.84
C ALA A 52 2.49 -5.78 -15.26
N ARG A 53 3.35 -4.86 -15.72
CA ARG A 53 4.01 -4.96 -17.03
C ARG A 53 4.92 -6.17 -17.14
N THR A 54 5.66 -6.48 -16.08
CA THR A 54 6.58 -7.63 -16.09
C THR A 54 5.85 -8.95 -16.27
N ILE A 55 4.66 -9.09 -15.66
CA ILE A 55 3.87 -10.32 -15.72
C ILE A 55 2.68 -10.25 -16.70
N GLY A 56 2.51 -9.14 -17.42
CA GLY A 56 1.37 -8.97 -18.36
C GLY A 56 0.01 -8.96 -17.67
N ALA A 57 -0.06 -8.48 -16.40
CA ALA A 57 -1.28 -8.45 -15.60
C ALA A 57 -1.99 -7.10 -15.70
N THR A 58 -3.27 -7.08 -15.29
CA THR A 58 -4.01 -5.83 -15.07
C THR A 58 -3.49 -5.12 -13.83
N MET A 59 -3.30 -3.80 -13.93
CA MET A 59 -3.02 -2.94 -12.77
C MET A 59 -4.27 -2.18 -12.35
N GLU A 60 -4.48 -2.07 -11.05
CA GLU A 60 -5.52 -1.27 -10.41
C GLU A 60 -4.92 -0.38 -9.31
N LEU A 61 -5.69 0.59 -8.86
CA LEU A 61 -5.39 1.43 -7.72
C LEU A 61 -6.51 1.29 -6.70
N LEU A 62 -6.19 0.85 -5.49
CA LEU A 62 -7.12 0.84 -4.36
C LEU A 62 -6.96 2.12 -3.56
N LEU A 63 -8.04 2.89 -3.45
CA LEU A 63 -8.06 4.17 -2.76
C LEU A 63 -8.32 3.99 -1.27
N THR A 64 -7.50 4.63 -0.46
CA THR A 64 -7.59 4.60 1.00
C THR A 64 -7.33 5.98 1.58
N GLU A 65 -7.95 6.28 2.75
CA GLU A 65 -7.75 7.53 3.46
C GLU A 65 -7.45 7.29 4.94
N PRO A 66 -6.44 7.97 5.51
CA PRO A 66 -6.13 7.89 6.92
C PRO A 66 -7.15 8.66 7.76
N ILE A 67 -7.47 8.10 8.92
CA ILE A 67 -8.20 8.77 10.00
C ILE A 67 -7.17 9.18 11.03
N MET A 68 -7.04 10.48 11.21
CA MET A 68 -6.04 11.06 12.11
C MET A 68 -6.55 11.15 13.53
N ALA A 69 -5.64 11.16 14.50
CA ALA A 69 -5.99 11.37 15.89
C ALA A 69 -6.55 12.80 16.09
N PRO A 70 -7.55 13.00 16.99
CA PRO A 70 -8.03 14.33 17.31
C PRO A 70 -6.88 15.24 17.75
N ASN A 71 -6.82 16.42 17.14
CA ASN A 71 -5.77 17.43 17.41
C ASN A 71 -4.32 17.01 17.05
N ASN A 72 -4.13 15.91 16.28
CA ASN A 72 -2.83 15.52 15.77
C ASN A 72 -2.97 14.98 14.34
N ASN A 73 -2.71 15.84 13.35
CA ASN A 73 -2.83 15.52 11.93
C ASN A 73 -1.64 14.74 11.36
N GLU A 74 -0.70 14.34 12.20
CA GLU A 74 0.46 13.53 11.79
C GLU A 74 0.35 12.08 12.27
N LEU A 75 -0.63 11.78 13.16
CA LEU A 75 -0.82 10.46 13.74
C LEU A 75 -2.07 9.79 13.17
N ALA A 76 -1.89 8.89 12.21
CA ALA A 76 -2.95 8.03 11.71
C ALA A 76 -3.29 6.94 12.75
N ILE A 77 -4.56 6.88 13.17
CA ILE A 77 -5.08 5.90 14.13
C ILE A 77 -5.98 4.84 13.49
N ALA A 78 -6.45 5.11 12.30
CA ALA A 78 -7.24 4.17 11.50
C ALA A 78 -7.06 4.47 10.01
N MET A 79 -7.55 3.56 9.16
CA MET A 79 -7.55 3.70 7.71
C MET A 79 -8.87 3.19 7.16
N VAL A 80 -9.48 3.93 6.23
CA VAL A 80 -10.68 3.53 5.49
C VAL A 80 -10.35 3.36 4.01
N SER A 81 -10.99 2.39 3.35
CA SER A 81 -10.84 2.14 1.90
C SER A 81 -12.09 2.48 1.12
N GLU A 82 -11.96 2.54 -0.20
CA GLU A 82 -13.07 2.73 -1.13
C GLU A 82 -14.12 1.61 -1.12
N THR A 83 -13.79 0.45 -0.58
CA THR A 83 -14.72 -0.64 -0.30
C THR A 83 -15.37 -0.53 1.08
N GLU A 84 -15.29 0.64 1.71
CA GLU A 84 -15.82 0.93 3.06
C GLU A 84 -15.24 0.03 4.16
N LYS A 85 -14.03 -0.52 3.94
CA LYS A 85 -13.35 -1.29 4.99
C LYS A 85 -12.59 -0.33 5.90
N LEU A 86 -12.64 -0.64 7.18
CA LEU A 86 -12.00 0.14 8.24
C LEU A 86 -11.02 -0.76 9.02
N VAL A 87 -9.81 -0.27 9.21
CA VAL A 87 -8.79 -0.88 10.09
C VAL A 87 -8.39 0.15 11.13
N MET A 88 -8.32 -0.25 12.39
CA MET A 88 -8.07 0.61 13.55
C MET A 88 -6.79 0.18 14.27
N HIS A 89 -5.98 1.13 14.67
CA HIS A 89 -4.84 0.90 15.57
C HIS A 89 -5.29 0.92 17.03
N LYS A 90 -5.89 -0.19 17.50
CA LYS A 90 -6.54 -0.29 18.81
C LYS A 90 -5.67 0.22 19.96
N ALA A 91 -4.39 -0.12 20.00
CA ALA A 91 -3.50 0.30 21.09
C ALA A 91 -3.35 1.83 21.19
N LEU A 92 -3.28 2.54 20.04
CA LEU A 92 -3.25 3.99 20.03
C LEU A 92 -4.59 4.59 20.45
N ILE A 93 -5.68 4.08 19.91
CA ILE A 93 -7.05 4.52 20.22
C ILE A 93 -7.31 4.42 21.72
N ASP A 94 -7.01 3.27 22.31
CA ASP A 94 -7.21 3.01 23.73
C ASP A 94 -6.31 3.91 24.60
N SER A 95 -5.03 4.09 24.21
CA SER A 95 -4.08 4.91 24.98
C SER A 95 -4.42 6.40 24.98
N PHE A 96 -5.03 6.89 23.92
CA PHE A 96 -5.48 8.29 23.82
C PHE A 96 -6.95 8.50 24.23
N GLY A 97 -7.67 7.45 24.60
CA GLY A 97 -9.07 7.52 24.99
C GLY A 97 -9.99 8.03 23.87
N ILE A 98 -9.67 7.70 22.62
CA ILE A 98 -10.44 8.12 21.45
C ILE A 98 -11.69 7.22 21.32
N SER A 99 -12.86 7.83 21.13
CA SER A 99 -14.11 7.08 21.01
C SER A 99 -14.24 6.40 19.62
N ASP A 100 -14.84 5.23 19.58
CA ASP A 100 -15.18 4.56 18.33
C ASP A 100 -16.13 5.42 17.46
N ASP A 101 -17.06 6.18 18.08
CA ASP A 101 -17.97 7.09 17.36
C ASP A 101 -17.23 8.14 16.55
N TYR A 102 -16.14 8.71 17.09
CA TYR A 102 -15.28 9.63 16.34
C TYR A 102 -14.69 8.95 15.10
N ILE A 103 -14.20 7.73 15.25
CA ILE A 103 -13.54 7.02 14.16
C ILE A 103 -14.54 6.67 13.05
N TYR A 104 -15.74 6.20 13.42
CA TYR A 104 -16.76 5.89 12.43
C TYR A 104 -17.27 7.14 11.71
N ALA A 105 -17.49 8.25 12.42
CA ALA A 105 -17.88 9.51 11.81
C ALA A 105 -16.81 10.06 10.84
N GLU A 106 -15.54 9.99 11.23
CA GLU A 106 -14.44 10.41 10.35
C GLU A 106 -14.27 9.46 9.15
N ALA A 107 -14.48 8.14 9.32
CA ALA A 107 -14.44 7.18 8.22
C ALA A 107 -15.52 7.48 7.17
N GLU A 108 -16.76 7.74 7.59
CA GLU A 108 -17.86 8.14 6.72
C GLU A 108 -17.55 9.45 5.99
N ARG A 109 -17.08 10.46 6.72
CA ARG A 109 -16.70 11.75 6.14
C ARG A 109 -15.58 11.60 5.10
N LYS A 110 -14.51 10.86 5.42
CA LYS A 110 -13.38 10.60 4.51
C LYS A 110 -13.83 9.85 3.24
N TYR A 111 -14.72 8.89 3.41
CA TYR A 111 -15.28 8.16 2.28
C TYR A 111 -16.05 9.09 1.34
N GLU A 112 -17.02 9.86 1.87
CA GLU A 112 -17.88 10.72 1.07
C GLU A 112 -17.15 11.91 0.44
N GLU A 113 -16.29 12.60 1.21
CA GLU A 113 -15.65 13.83 0.76
C GLU A 113 -14.37 13.61 -0.05
N GLU A 114 -13.58 12.60 0.29
CA GLU A 114 -12.24 12.39 -0.28
C GLU A 114 -12.20 11.17 -1.21
N ILE A 115 -12.54 9.97 -0.73
CA ILE A 115 -12.42 8.74 -1.52
C ILE A 115 -13.27 8.79 -2.78
N LEU A 116 -14.56 9.16 -2.69
CA LEU A 116 -15.43 9.27 -3.87
C LEU A 116 -14.91 10.29 -4.88
N SER A 117 -14.30 11.37 -4.42
CA SER A 117 -13.64 12.35 -5.28
C SER A 117 -12.45 11.73 -6.03
N TYR A 118 -11.63 10.91 -5.35
CA TYR A 118 -10.50 10.21 -5.97
C TYR A 118 -10.95 9.10 -6.92
N VAL A 119 -12.00 8.35 -6.60
CA VAL A 119 -12.61 7.38 -7.54
C VAL A 119 -13.00 8.08 -8.84
N TYR A 120 -13.62 9.26 -8.74
CA TYR A 120 -13.96 10.04 -9.93
C TYR A 120 -12.70 10.54 -10.68
N LYS A 121 -11.74 11.08 -9.96
CA LYS A 121 -10.50 11.63 -10.51
C LYS A 121 -9.67 10.59 -11.26
N TYR A 122 -9.39 9.44 -10.62
CA TYR A 122 -8.51 8.41 -11.17
C TYR A 122 -9.21 7.46 -12.14
N ARG A 123 -10.44 7.07 -11.82
CA ARG A 123 -11.17 6.05 -12.59
C ARG A 123 -12.46 6.53 -13.25
N LYS A 124 -12.75 7.86 -13.21
CA LYS A 124 -13.97 8.47 -13.79
C LYS A 124 -15.26 7.84 -13.26
N GLY A 125 -15.26 7.50 -11.96
CA GLY A 125 -16.39 6.89 -11.26
C GLY A 125 -16.54 5.38 -11.49
N LYS A 126 -15.60 4.71 -12.16
CA LYS A 126 -15.63 3.25 -12.31
C LYS A 126 -15.25 2.57 -11.00
N GLU A 127 -15.96 1.52 -10.68
CA GLU A 127 -15.63 0.63 -9.57
C GLU A 127 -14.34 -0.15 -9.82
N LEU A 128 -13.77 -0.71 -8.75
CA LEU A 128 -12.66 -1.66 -8.83
C LEU A 128 -13.10 -2.89 -9.64
N ILE A 129 -12.21 -3.45 -10.45
CA ILE A 129 -12.52 -4.67 -11.18
C ILE A 129 -12.76 -5.82 -10.22
N SER A 130 -13.61 -6.80 -10.62
CA SER A 130 -13.86 -7.98 -9.79
C SER A 130 -12.55 -8.74 -9.50
N LEU A 131 -12.29 -8.98 -8.23
CA LEU A 131 -11.14 -9.74 -7.75
C LEU A 131 -11.45 -11.20 -7.46
N LYS A 132 -12.72 -11.59 -7.61
CA LYS A 132 -13.20 -12.93 -7.26
C LYS A 132 -12.45 -14.03 -8.00
N GLY A 133 -11.79 -14.89 -7.22
CA GLY A 133 -11.05 -16.04 -7.73
C GLY A 133 -9.70 -15.72 -8.36
N LYS A 134 -9.28 -14.46 -8.37
CA LYS A 134 -8.01 -14.01 -8.92
C LYS A 134 -6.87 -14.03 -7.91
N TYR A 135 -5.65 -14.04 -8.42
CA TYR A 135 -4.45 -13.76 -7.66
C TYR A 135 -4.29 -12.24 -7.56
N VAL A 136 -4.00 -11.73 -6.38
CA VAL A 136 -3.84 -10.29 -6.14
C VAL A 136 -2.44 -10.03 -5.59
N VAL A 137 -1.73 -9.05 -6.16
CA VAL A 137 -0.49 -8.52 -5.62
C VAL A 137 -0.76 -7.09 -5.15
N LEU A 138 -0.72 -6.85 -3.85
CA LEU A 138 -0.80 -5.52 -3.26
C LEU A 138 0.60 -4.91 -3.24
N ALA A 139 0.79 -3.82 -3.95
CA ALA A 139 2.07 -3.15 -4.09
C ALA A 139 2.07 -1.79 -3.39
N ASP A 140 3.12 -1.54 -2.61
CA ASP A 140 3.37 -0.26 -1.96
C ASP A 140 4.84 0.15 -2.13
N GLU A 141 5.13 1.42 -1.91
CA GLU A 141 6.48 1.97 -1.93
C GLU A 141 7.27 1.65 -0.66
N CYS A 142 6.60 1.67 0.47
CA CYS A 142 7.13 1.21 1.76
C CYS A 142 6.00 0.84 2.71
N ILE A 143 6.30 0.02 3.70
CA ILE A 143 5.33 -0.33 4.75
C ILE A 143 5.97 -0.08 6.11
N GLU A 144 5.51 0.98 6.77
CA GLU A 144 5.94 1.37 8.11
C GLU A 144 4.99 0.82 9.18
N THR A 145 3.81 1.42 9.33
CA THR A 145 2.81 1.01 10.34
C THR A 145 1.92 -0.13 9.89
N GLY A 146 1.81 -0.32 8.59
CA GLY A 146 0.99 -1.36 7.97
C GLY A 146 -0.51 -1.07 7.91
N LEU A 147 -1.02 0.08 8.37
CA LEU A 147 -2.46 0.39 8.35
C LEU A 147 -3.04 0.37 6.93
N THR A 148 -2.39 1.04 5.98
CA THR A 148 -2.79 1.07 4.56
C THR A 148 -2.85 -0.34 3.97
N MET A 149 -1.79 -1.13 4.19
CA MET A 149 -1.73 -2.50 3.69
C MET A 149 -2.76 -3.41 4.33
N MET A 150 -3.04 -3.25 5.63
CA MET A 150 -4.05 -4.04 6.33
C MET A 150 -5.48 -3.74 5.84
N VAL A 151 -5.82 -2.48 5.57
CA VAL A 151 -7.13 -2.15 5.01
C VAL A 151 -7.26 -2.63 3.56
N ALA A 152 -6.18 -2.59 2.78
CA ALA A 152 -6.14 -3.16 1.44
C ALA A 152 -6.33 -4.68 1.46
N LEU A 153 -5.62 -5.39 2.35
CA LEU A 153 -5.82 -6.83 2.57
C LEU A 153 -7.28 -7.16 2.90
N LYS A 154 -7.87 -6.44 3.86
CA LYS A 154 -9.27 -6.64 4.24
C LYS A 154 -10.20 -6.44 3.03
N SER A 155 -9.97 -5.40 2.25
CA SER A 155 -10.74 -5.11 1.03
C SER A 155 -10.68 -6.27 0.04
N VAL A 156 -9.49 -6.71 -0.36
CA VAL A 156 -9.34 -7.74 -1.39
C VAL A 156 -9.76 -9.14 -0.93
N ILE A 157 -9.66 -9.44 0.36
CA ILE A 157 -10.20 -10.68 0.94
C ILE A 157 -11.73 -10.72 0.78
N GLU A 158 -12.42 -9.63 1.14
CA GLU A 158 -13.88 -9.56 1.04
C GLU A 158 -14.37 -9.51 -0.43
N GLU A 159 -13.57 -8.95 -1.35
CA GLU A 159 -13.81 -9.01 -2.80
C GLU A 159 -13.56 -10.41 -3.40
N GLY A 160 -13.18 -11.37 -2.58
CA GLY A 160 -13.08 -12.78 -2.95
C GLY A 160 -11.81 -13.15 -3.72
N ALA A 161 -10.71 -12.43 -3.51
CA ALA A 161 -9.41 -12.81 -4.03
C ALA A 161 -9.04 -14.25 -3.61
N LYS A 162 -8.44 -15.02 -4.52
CA LYS A 162 -8.08 -16.43 -4.28
C LYS A 162 -6.76 -16.55 -3.52
N ASN A 163 -5.75 -15.79 -3.95
CA ASN A 163 -4.45 -15.71 -3.29
C ASN A 163 -4.04 -14.24 -3.25
N ILE A 164 -3.39 -13.86 -2.15
CA ILE A 164 -3.02 -12.47 -1.90
C ILE A 164 -1.55 -12.40 -1.51
N TYR A 165 -0.80 -11.59 -2.24
CA TYR A 165 0.62 -11.33 -2.04
C TYR A 165 0.86 -9.87 -1.77
N ILE A 166 1.83 -9.57 -0.92
CA ILE A 166 2.31 -8.21 -0.66
C ILE A 166 3.67 -8.04 -1.32
N ALA A 167 3.87 -6.93 -2.00
CA ALA A 167 5.11 -6.57 -2.67
C ALA A 167 5.51 -5.12 -2.32
N THR A 168 6.65 -4.93 -1.68
CA THR A 168 7.20 -3.62 -1.31
C THR A 168 8.71 -3.64 -1.26
N PRO A 169 9.42 -2.59 -1.71
CA PRO A 169 10.88 -2.53 -1.61
C PRO A 169 11.38 -2.54 -0.17
N ILE A 170 10.66 -1.86 0.73
CA ILE A 170 11.03 -1.67 2.13
C ILE A 170 9.84 -1.94 3.03
N LEU A 171 10.12 -2.59 4.15
CA LEU A 171 9.13 -2.98 5.14
C LEU A 171 9.74 -2.94 6.54
N ASP A 172 9.07 -2.32 7.50
CA ASP A 172 9.45 -2.41 8.90
C ASP A 172 9.26 -3.85 9.42
N THR A 173 10.27 -4.38 10.10
CA THR A 173 10.27 -5.77 10.58
C THR A 173 9.16 -6.05 11.59
N THR A 174 8.69 -5.03 12.31
CA THR A 174 7.64 -5.20 13.34
C THR A 174 6.29 -5.62 12.73
N VAL A 175 5.99 -5.17 11.51
CA VAL A 175 4.74 -5.50 10.82
C VAL A 175 4.83 -6.74 9.93
N TYR A 176 6.04 -7.20 9.58
CA TYR A 176 6.26 -8.33 8.68
C TYR A 176 5.54 -9.61 9.11
N HIS A 177 5.70 -9.98 10.39
CA HIS A 177 5.09 -11.21 10.91
C HIS A 177 3.56 -11.15 10.96
N ASN A 178 2.99 -9.96 11.12
CA ASN A 178 1.54 -9.76 11.10
C ASN A 178 0.98 -10.10 9.72
N PHE A 179 1.65 -9.67 8.66
CA PHE A 179 1.21 -9.94 7.28
C PHE A 179 1.30 -11.42 6.90
N LEU A 180 2.34 -12.14 7.34
CA LEU A 180 2.48 -13.57 7.06
C LEU A 180 1.32 -14.43 7.59
N SER A 181 0.57 -13.93 8.57
CA SER A 181 -0.58 -14.63 9.12
C SER A 181 -1.89 -14.40 8.35
N VAL A 182 -1.92 -13.43 7.43
CA VAL A 182 -3.15 -12.97 6.76
C VAL A 182 -3.06 -12.91 5.24
N CYS A 183 -1.89 -13.20 4.65
CA CYS A 183 -1.70 -13.28 3.20
C CYS A 183 -0.86 -14.53 2.82
N ASP A 184 -0.82 -14.85 1.52
CA ASP A 184 -0.11 -16.04 1.00
C ASP A 184 1.40 -15.82 0.83
N GLY A 185 1.87 -14.57 0.88
CA GLY A 185 3.30 -14.28 0.85
C GLY A 185 3.61 -12.78 0.86
N VAL A 186 4.78 -12.46 1.42
CA VAL A 186 5.31 -11.08 1.49
C VAL A 186 6.67 -11.05 0.81
N PHE A 187 6.76 -10.30 -0.26
CA PHE A 187 7.95 -10.12 -1.08
C PHE A 187 8.54 -8.73 -0.82
N CYS A 188 9.70 -8.72 -0.22
CA CYS A 188 10.38 -7.50 0.19
C CYS A 188 11.89 -7.74 0.21
N PRO A 189 12.68 -7.04 -0.62
CA PRO A 189 14.13 -7.17 -0.60
C PRO A 189 14.75 -6.69 0.72
N TYR A 190 14.25 -5.63 1.33
CA TYR A 190 14.83 -5.07 2.54
C TYR A 190 13.83 -4.91 3.68
N LYS A 191 14.05 -5.66 4.76
CA LYS A 191 13.32 -5.57 6.02
C LYS A 191 14.13 -4.74 6.97
N ILE A 192 13.58 -3.62 7.40
CA ILE A 192 14.28 -2.61 8.20
C ILE A 192 13.84 -2.74 9.64
N GLN A 193 14.79 -2.77 10.55
CA GLN A 193 14.55 -2.57 11.97
C GLN A 193 14.72 -1.09 12.28
N ASP A 194 13.85 -0.54 13.12
CA ASP A 194 13.86 0.88 13.48
C ASP A 194 13.78 1.80 12.24
N TYR A 195 12.74 1.56 11.43
CA TYR A 195 12.43 2.38 10.25
C TYR A 195 12.36 3.86 10.63
N ILE A 196 12.95 4.73 9.80
CA ILE A 196 13.02 6.18 10.07
C ILE A 196 12.08 6.90 9.07
N SER A 197 12.47 6.96 7.82
CA SER A 197 11.69 7.56 6.73
C SER A 197 12.26 7.06 5.41
N ILE A 198 11.42 7.01 4.38
CA ILE A 198 11.75 6.36 3.10
C ILE A 198 12.95 7.01 2.41
N GLU A 199 13.12 8.32 2.51
CA GLU A 199 14.17 9.09 1.86
C GLU A 199 15.58 8.65 2.29
N TYR A 200 15.72 8.10 3.50
CA TYR A 200 17.02 7.63 4.00
C TYR A 200 17.55 6.39 3.27
N TYR A 201 16.68 5.66 2.56
CA TYR A 201 17.04 4.41 1.92
C TYR A 201 17.30 4.54 0.42
N TYR A 202 17.14 5.75 -0.14
CA TYR A 202 17.36 6.08 -1.54
C TYR A 202 18.46 7.14 -1.70
N GLU A 203 19.31 7.01 -2.73
CA GLU A 203 20.24 8.10 -3.13
C GLU A 203 19.48 9.27 -3.74
N VAL A 204 18.47 8.95 -4.57
CA VAL A 204 17.56 9.91 -5.19
C VAL A 204 16.13 9.47 -4.94
N PHE A 205 15.39 10.27 -4.19
CA PHE A 205 13.98 10.01 -3.90
C PHE A 205 13.13 11.23 -4.28
N ASP A 206 12.34 11.07 -5.34
CA ASP A 206 11.39 12.08 -5.80
C ASP A 206 9.97 11.57 -5.47
N PRO A 207 9.22 12.19 -4.53
CA PRO A 207 7.86 11.76 -4.20
C PRO A 207 6.96 11.72 -5.44
N MET A 208 6.13 10.68 -5.52
CA MET A 208 5.10 10.59 -6.56
C MET A 208 3.96 11.56 -6.22
N GLY A 209 3.49 12.28 -7.23
CA GLY A 209 2.34 13.15 -7.11
C GLY A 209 1.19 12.72 -8.03
N TYR A 210 0.08 13.41 -7.90
CA TYR A 210 -1.14 13.15 -8.68
C TYR A 210 -0.89 13.01 -10.20
N GLU A 211 -0.08 13.91 -10.79
CA GLU A 211 0.19 13.87 -12.23
C GLU A 211 0.96 12.63 -12.67
N ASP A 212 1.85 12.12 -11.80
CA ASP A 212 2.61 10.91 -12.06
C ASP A 212 1.69 9.69 -12.05
N VAL A 213 0.84 9.60 -11.03
CA VAL A 213 -0.18 8.55 -10.92
C VAL A 213 -1.11 8.58 -12.12
N MET A 214 -1.61 9.76 -12.51
CA MET A 214 -2.49 9.90 -13.69
C MET A 214 -1.82 9.41 -14.96
N ARG A 215 -0.54 9.76 -15.18
CA ARG A 215 0.22 9.28 -16.35
C ARG A 215 0.30 7.75 -16.41
N ILE A 216 0.43 7.09 -15.25
CA ILE A 216 0.45 5.63 -15.17
C ILE A 216 -0.94 5.05 -15.44
N VAL A 217 -1.97 5.54 -14.76
CA VAL A 217 -3.35 5.05 -14.90
C VAL A 217 -3.89 5.24 -16.32
N GLU A 218 -3.56 6.34 -16.99
CA GLU A 218 -3.99 6.60 -18.37
C GLU A 218 -3.36 5.67 -19.41
N ARG A 219 -2.16 5.16 -19.16
CA ARG A 219 -1.49 4.18 -20.03
C ARG A 219 -2.11 2.77 -19.95
N GLN A 220 -2.89 2.49 -18.91
CA GLN A 220 -3.54 1.19 -18.73
C GLN A 220 -4.86 1.07 -19.52
N LYS A 221 -5.31 2.15 -20.15
CA LYS A 221 -6.52 2.21 -20.99
C LYS A 221 -6.18 1.88 -22.44
#